data_a0120c45c2228bab17b3addfc91a11dc
#
_entry.id   a0120c45c2228bab17b3addfc91a11dc
#
_cell.length_a   1.000
_cell.length_b   1.000
_cell.length_c   1.000
_cell.angle_alpha   90.00
_cell.angle_beta   90.00
_cell.angle_gamma   90.00
#
_symmetry.space_group_name_H-M   'P 1'
#
loop_
_entity.id
_entity.type
_entity.pdbx_description
1 polymer ?
#
loop_
_entity_poly.entity_id
_entity_poly.type
_entity_poly.pdbx_seq_one_letter_code
_entity_poly.pdbx_strand_id
1 'polypeptide(L)'
;MKFLSYNIQYGKGQDGESNLYRVAEIIKEADVVCIQEIEKFWQRSGFVDQAQILSEFLPKFYSVYGPALDMDASLKNEYGQISNRRRQFGNMILSRYPIISTRNFPLPKQGTGPVHAIQRGLLEAVIDIPGLSHTRVYSTHLSHRNPESRFPQIQFMIRRINQAPYEQGAWSGEHTDAGWTEGEKPPMPQQFILMGDMNFKLDSKEY
;
A
#
# COMPACT_ATOMS: atom_id res chain seq x y z
N MET A 1 19.35 6.71 -7.90
CA MET A 1 18.08 6.06 -7.49
C MET A 1 17.13 7.11 -6.96
N LYS A 2 15.87 7.09 -7.41
CA LYS A 2 14.83 8.05 -7.03
C LYS A 2 13.69 7.32 -6.32
N PHE A 3 13.42 7.71 -5.07
CA PHE A 3 12.27 7.27 -4.30
C PHE A 3 11.21 8.38 -4.29
N LEU A 4 9.95 8.00 -4.44
CA LEU A 4 8.83 8.95 -4.47
C LEU A 4 7.70 8.47 -3.54
N SER A 5 7.18 9.37 -2.71
CA SER A 5 5.90 9.18 -2.01
C SER A 5 4.88 10.16 -2.58
N TYR A 6 3.69 9.66 -2.94
CA TYR A 6 2.67 10.49 -3.57
C TYR A 6 1.25 10.08 -3.15
N ASN A 7 0.59 10.93 -2.38
CA ASN A 7 -0.85 10.84 -2.18
C ASN A 7 -1.55 11.43 -3.41
N ILE A 8 -2.23 10.59 -4.17
CA ILE A 8 -2.84 10.97 -5.46
C ILE A 8 -4.27 11.47 -5.34
N GLN A 9 -4.84 11.49 -4.13
CA GLN A 9 -6.23 11.88 -3.93
C GLN A 9 -7.18 11.18 -4.92
N TYR A 10 -7.13 9.84 -4.95
CA TYR A 10 -7.87 8.98 -5.90
C TYR A 10 -7.77 9.44 -7.38
N GLY A 11 -6.65 10.05 -7.76
CA GLY A 11 -6.37 10.53 -9.12
C GLY A 11 -6.96 11.90 -9.45
N LYS A 12 -7.59 12.58 -8.48
CA LYS A 12 -8.24 13.89 -8.69
C LYS A 12 -7.22 15.02 -8.68
N GLY A 13 -7.16 15.76 -9.77
CA GLY A 13 -6.36 16.98 -9.90
C GLY A 13 -7.04 18.22 -9.29
N GLN A 14 -6.31 19.33 -9.24
CA GLN A 14 -6.84 20.63 -8.79
C GLN A 14 -7.95 21.17 -9.72
N ASP A 15 -8.00 20.72 -10.97
CA ASP A 15 -9.07 20.98 -11.92
C ASP A 15 -10.37 20.20 -11.63
N GLY A 16 -10.35 19.32 -10.63
CA GLY A 16 -11.47 18.47 -10.25
C GLY A 16 -11.59 17.18 -11.06
N GLU A 17 -10.75 16.99 -12.10
CA GLU A 17 -10.77 15.83 -12.98
C GLU A 17 -9.93 14.67 -12.43
N SER A 18 -10.49 13.47 -12.43
CA SER A 18 -9.73 12.25 -12.11
C SER A 18 -9.00 11.73 -13.35
N ASN A 19 -7.66 11.71 -13.31
CA ASN A 19 -6.84 11.32 -14.45
C ASN A 19 -5.58 10.57 -14.01
N LEU A 20 -5.63 9.24 -14.10
CA LEU A 20 -4.52 8.37 -13.72
C LEU A 20 -3.35 8.42 -14.71
N TYR A 21 -3.59 8.82 -15.96
CA TYR A 21 -2.50 9.02 -16.91
C TYR A 21 -1.57 10.15 -16.45
N ARG A 22 -2.11 11.27 -15.95
CA ARG A 22 -1.30 12.34 -15.36
C ARG A 22 -0.49 11.85 -14.16
N VAL A 23 -1.07 11.00 -13.33
CA VAL A 23 -0.35 10.38 -12.21
C VAL A 23 0.80 9.53 -12.73
N ALA A 24 0.56 8.66 -13.70
CA ALA A 24 1.59 7.82 -14.31
C ALA A 24 2.74 8.64 -14.92
N GLU A 25 2.44 9.75 -15.60
CA GLU A 25 3.44 10.66 -16.18
C GLU A 25 4.35 11.29 -15.11
N ILE A 26 3.82 11.60 -13.92
CA ILE A 26 4.61 12.15 -12.81
C ILE A 26 5.54 11.09 -12.23
N ILE A 27 5.04 9.88 -12.01
CA ILE A 27 5.77 8.84 -11.26
C ILE A 27 6.73 8.00 -12.10
N LYS A 28 6.58 7.99 -13.44
CA LYS A 28 7.39 7.16 -14.35
C LYS A 28 8.90 7.39 -14.26
N GLU A 29 9.35 8.54 -13.76
CA GLU A 29 10.75 8.90 -13.64
C GLU A 29 11.40 8.43 -12.32
N ALA A 30 10.60 7.87 -11.40
CA ALA A 30 11.10 7.29 -10.16
C ALA A 30 11.49 5.83 -10.33
N ASP A 31 12.31 5.33 -9.41
CA ASP A 31 12.71 3.92 -9.38
C ASP A 31 11.79 3.10 -8.46
N VAL A 32 11.42 3.67 -7.31
CA VAL A 32 10.48 3.09 -6.34
C VAL A 32 9.48 4.14 -5.91
N VAL A 33 8.19 3.80 -5.95
CA VAL A 33 7.09 4.72 -5.67
C VAL A 33 6.14 4.12 -4.65
N CYS A 34 5.85 4.89 -3.60
CA CYS A 34 4.78 4.61 -2.64
C CYS A 34 3.61 5.56 -2.89
N ILE A 35 2.46 4.99 -3.26
CA ILE A 35 1.27 5.76 -3.59
C ILE A 35 0.21 5.56 -2.51
N GLN A 36 -0.46 6.63 -2.12
CA GLN A 36 -1.57 6.61 -1.19
C GLN A 36 -2.87 7.02 -1.89
N GLU A 37 -3.99 6.60 -1.32
CA GLU A 37 -5.34 6.86 -1.83
C GLU A 37 -5.66 6.21 -3.18
N ILE A 38 -5.18 5.00 -3.38
CA ILE A 38 -5.59 4.15 -4.50
C ILE A 38 -6.95 3.53 -4.19
N GLU A 39 -7.87 3.64 -5.15
CA GLU A 39 -9.24 3.15 -5.04
C GLU A 39 -9.56 2.04 -6.05
N LYS A 40 -10.47 1.15 -5.62
CA LYS A 40 -11.15 0.20 -6.52
C LYS A 40 -12.65 0.31 -6.33
N PHE A 41 -13.37 0.49 -7.43
CA PHE A 41 -14.83 0.48 -7.52
C PHE A 41 -15.57 1.51 -6.62
N TRP A 42 -14.98 2.69 -6.44
CA TRP A 42 -15.67 3.84 -5.85
C TRP A 42 -16.35 4.68 -6.92
N GLN A 43 -17.54 5.20 -6.59
CA GLN A 43 -18.29 6.05 -7.52
C GLN A 43 -17.51 7.32 -7.89
N ARG A 44 -16.90 7.98 -6.91
CA ARG A 44 -16.14 9.23 -7.10
C ARG A 44 -14.91 9.09 -8.01
N SER A 45 -14.39 7.89 -8.17
CA SER A 45 -13.28 7.57 -9.06
C SER A 45 -13.72 6.77 -10.30
N GLY A 46 -15.03 6.76 -10.63
CA GLY A 46 -15.58 6.17 -11.86
C GLY A 46 -15.74 4.64 -11.83
N PHE A 47 -15.83 4.02 -10.66
CA PHE A 47 -15.98 2.57 -10.49
C PHE A 47 -14.88 1.72 -11.15
N VAL A 48 -13.68 2.27 -11.30
CA VAL A 48 -12.53 1.59 -11.92
C VAL A 48 -11.62 0.92 -10.88
N ASP A 49 -10.76 0.02 -11.34
CA ASP A 49 -9.61 -0.50 -10.59
C ASP A 49 -8.39 0.36 -10.89
N GLN A 50 -8.12 1.35 -10.03
CA GLN A 50 -7.01 2.28 -10.23
C GLN A 50 -5.63 1.60 -10.15
N ALA A 51 -5.48 0.56 -9.32
CA ALA A 51 -4.23 -0.16 -9.21
C ALA A 51 -3.89 -0.92 -10.49
N GLN A 52 -4.90 -1.55 -11.11
CA GLN A 52 -4.75 -2.20 -12.41
C GLN A 52 -4.38 -1.19 -13.50
N ILE A 53 -5.14 -0.09 -13.62
CA ILE A 53 -4.91 0.95 -14.64
C ILE A 53 -3.50 1.54 -14.53
N LEU A 54 -3.04 1.86 -13.32
CA LEU A 54 -1.67 2.37 -13.14
C LEU A 54 -0.61 1.33 -13.54
N SER A 55 -0.84 0.06 -13.24
CA SER A 55 0.08 -1.02 -13.67
C SER A 55 0.13 -1.15 -15.19
N GLU A 56 -1.00 -0.97 -15.88
CA GLU A 56 -1.08 -0.99 -17.34
C GLU A 56 -0.36 0.21 -17.98
N PHE A 57 -0.47 1.40 -17.37
CA PHE A 57 0.26 2.59 -17.83
C PHE A 57 1.78 2.52 -17.57
N LEU A 58 2.19 1.68 -16.62
CA LEU A 58 3.58 1.55 -16.18
C LEU A 58 4.10 0.10 -16.34
N PRO A 59 4.15 -0.45 -17.56
CA PRO A 59 4.45 -1.86 -17.81
C PRO A 59 5.89 -2.26 -17.47
N LYS A 60 6.76 -1.30 -17.14
CA LYS A 60 8.14 -1.53 -16.70
C LYS A 60 8.30 -1.54 -15.18
N PHE A 61 7.18 -1.51 -14.44
CA PHE A 61 7.18 -1.55 -12.99
C PHE A 61 6.56 -2.85 -12.49
N TYR A 62 7.17 -3.45 -11.50
CA TYR A 62 6.52 -4.38 -10.59
C TYR A 62 5.56 -3.60 -9.69
N SER A 63 4.45 -4.20 -9.34
CA SER A 63 3.42 -3.53 -8.56
C SER A 63 2.81 -4.42 -7.47
N VAL A 64 2.47 -3.82 -6.34
CA VAL A 64 1.67 -4.45 -5.31
C VAL A 64 0.68 -3.44 -4.73
N TYR A 65 -0.57 -3.87 -4.56
CA TYR A 65 -1.62 -3.09 -3.93
C TYR A 65 -2.01 -3.70 -2.59
N GLY A 66 -2.06 -2.87 -1.55
CA GLY A 66 -2.48 -3.25 -0.19
C GLY A 66 -3.75 -2.50 0.21
N PRO A 67 -4.94 -3.12 0.12
CA PRO A 67 -6.16 -2.51 0.61
C PRO A 67 -6.12 -2.39 2.14
N ALA A 68 -6.39 -1.20 2.65
CA ALA A 68 -6.63 -0.97 4.07
C ALA A 68 -8.13 -1.09 4.38
N LEU A 69 -8.97 -0.51 3.54
CA LEU A 69 -10.41 -0.66 3.58
C LEU A 69 -10.85 -1.60 2.46
N ASP A 70 -11.69 -2.57 2.80
CA ASP A 70 -12.20 -3.56 1.87
C ASP A 70 -13.66 -3.90 2.20
N MET A 71 -14.57 -3.58 1.28
CA MET A 71 -16.02 -3.75 1.45
C MET A 71 -16.62 -4.43 0.23
N ASP A 72 -17.78 -5.04 0.39
CA ASP A 72 -18.55 -5.57 -0.72
C ASP A 72 -19.05 -4.46 -1.66
N ALA A 73 -18.93 -4.69 -2.95
CA ALA A 73 -19.46 -3.89 -4.05
C ALA A 73 -19.96 -4.77 -5.20
N SER A 74 -20.26 -6.02 -4.89
CA SER A 74 -20.75 -7.01 -5.86
C SER A 74 -22.06 -6.56 -6.48
N LEU A 75 -22.26 -6.97 -7.73
CA LEU A 75 -23.49 -6.73 -8.47
C LEU A 75 -24.23 -8.05 -8.64
N LYS A 76 -25.55 -7.99 -8.55
CA LYS A 76 -26.44 -9.10 -8.84
C LYS A 76 -27.32 -8.73 -10.03
N ASN A 77 -27.32 -9.56 -11.07
CA ASN A 77 -28.17 -9.34 -12.23
C ASN A 77 -29.59 -9.90 -12.00
N GLU A 78 -30.48 -9.71 -12.97
CA GLU A 78 -31.88 -10.17 -12.94
C GLU A 78 -32.03 -11.70 -12.83
N TYR A 79 -31.00 -12.46 -13.27
CA TYR A 79 -30.97 -13.92 -13.18
C TYR A 79 -30.37 -14.45 -11.87
N GLY A 80 -30.06 -13.54 -10.93
CA GLY A 80 -29.46 -13.90 -9.64
C GLY A 80 -27.96 -14.20 -9.68
N GLN A 81 -27.29 -14.03 -10.83
CA GLN A 81 -25.85 -14.21 -10.95
C GLN A 81 -25.11 -13.06 -10.28
N ILE A 82 -24.07 -13.40 -9.53
CA ILE A 82 -23.25 -12.45 -8.77
C ILE A 82 -21.94 -12.17 -9.51
N SER A 83 -21.70 -10.90 -9.80
CA SER A 83 -20.40 -10.39 -10.22
C SER A 83 -19.68 -9.83 -9.00
N ASN A 84 -18.75 -10.62 -8.45
CA ASN A 84 -17.99 -10.25 -7.27
C ASN A 84 -17.12 -9.01 -7.53
N ARG A 85 -17.30 -7.99 -6.71
CA ARG A 85 -16.46 -6.78 -6.70
C ARG A 85 -16.17 -6.36 -5.27
N ARG A 86 -14.96 -5.82 -5.06
CA ARG A 86 -14.55 -5.29 -3.76
C ARG A 86 -14.32 -3.79 -3.88
N ARG A 87 -15.03 -2.99 -3.07
CA ARG A 87 -14.77 -1.56 -2.92
C ARG A 87 -13.60 -1.40 -1.97
N GLN A 88 -12.47 -0.97 -2.51
CA GLN A 88 -11.22 -0.92 -1.75
C GLN A 88 -10.60 0.47 -1.78
N PHE A 89 -9.87 0.79 -0.70
CA PHE A 89 -9.06 1.99 -0.56
C PHE A 89 -7.77 1.61 0.17
N GLY A 90 -6.61 2.01 -0.37
CA GLY A 90 -5.35 1.57 0.20
C GLY A 90 -4.12 2.25 -0.38
N ASN A 91 -2.99 1.57 -0.16
CA ASN A 91 -1.67 1.98 -0.63
C ASN A 91 -1.20 1.07 -1.76
N MET A 92 -0.32 1.60 -2.61
CA MET A 92 0.33 0.83 -3.66
C MET A 92 1.84 1.10 -3.63
N ILE A 93 2.64 0.08 -3.93
CA ILE A 93 4.07 0.22 -4.17
C ILE A 93 4.33 -0.20 -5.61
N LEU A 94 5.04 0.65 -6.34
CA LEU A 94 5.56 0.38 -7.68
C LEU A 94 7.09 0.38 -7.61
N SER A 95 7.72 -0.53 -8.33
CA SER A 95 9.18 -0.64 -8.37
C SER A 95 9.68 -1.05 -9.75
N ARG A 96 10.77 -0.44 -10.22
CA ARG A 96 11.49 -0.93 -11.41
C ARG A 96 12.23 -2.23 -11.14
N TYR A 97 12.38 -2.60 -9.86
CA TYR A 97 13.10 -3.78 -9.41
C TYR A 97 12.14 -4.83 -8.87
N PRO A 98 12.50 -6.12 -8.90
CA PRO A 98 11.62 -7.18 -8.45
C PRO A 98 11.11 -6.98 -7.02
N ILE A 99 9.81 -7.13 -6.83
CA ILE A 99 9.17 -7.23 -5.52
C ILE A 99 9.12 -8.70 -5.14
N ILE A 100 9.93 -9.09 -4.16
CA ILE A 100 10.15 -10.50 -3.78
C ILE A 100 9.01 -11.03 -2.91
N SER A 101 8.58 -10.22 -1.94
CA SER A 101 7.48 -10.59 -1.05
C SER A 101 6.78 -9.35 -0.50
N THR A 102 5.56 -9.52 0.00
CA THR A 102 4.75 -8.42 0.52
C THR A 102 3.96 -8.84 1.75
N ARG A 103 3.70 -7.88 2.63
CA ARG A 103 2.75 -8.04 3.75
C ARG A 103 1.92 -6.76 3.87
N ASN A 104 0.63 -6.91 4.19
CA ASN A 104 -0.27 -5.77 4.36
C ASN A 104 -0.91 -5.83 5.75
N PHE A 105 -0.76 -4.75 6.52
CA PHE A 105 -1.20 -4.69 7.91
C PHE A 105 -2.25 -3.58 8.09
N PRO A 106 -3.47 -3.90 8.53
CA PRO A 106 -4.41 -2.88 8.97
C PRO A 106 -3.87 -2.17 10.21
N LEU A 107 -3.86 -0.85 10.19
CA LEU A 107 -3.44 -0.03 11.33
C LEU A 107 -4.56 0.07 12.38
N PRO A 108 -4.23 0.26 13.67
CA PRO A 108 -5.22 0.52 14.70
C PRO A 108 -6.17 1.67 14.31
N LYS A 109 -7.47 1.46 14.54
CA LYS A 109 -8.51 2.44 14.24
C LYS A 109 -9.36 2.68 15.49
N GLN A 110 -9.45 3.95 15.92
CA GLN A 110 -10.39 4.35 16.96
C GLN A 110 -11.77 4.57 16.33
N GLY A 111 -12.76 3.79 16.78
CA GLY A 111 -14.12 3.77 16.24
C GLY A 111 -15.11 4.64 16.98
N THR A 112 -14.70 5.41 17.99
CA THR A 112 -15.57 6.20 18.84
C THR A 112 -15.71 7.65 18.36
N GLY A 113 -16.94 8.17 18.38
CA GLY A 113 -17.26 9.56 18.10
C GLY A 113 -17.87 9.82 16.71
N PRO A 114 -18.37 11.03 16.47
CA PRO A 114 -19.14 11.38 15.26
C PRO A 114 -18.27 11.65 14.03
N VAL A 115 -16.96 11.75 14.19
CA VAL A 115 -16.05 12.08 13.08
C VAL A 115 -15.72 10.84 12.28
N HIS A 116 -15.91 10.93 10.95
CA HIS A 116 -15.60 9.85 10.02
C HIS A 116 -14.14 9.39 10.16
N ALA A 117 -13.95 8.07 10.25
CA ALA A 117 -12.65 7.43 10.29
C ALA A 117 -12.64 6.19 9.41
N ILE A 118 -11.77 6.14 8.43
CA ILE A 118 -11.58 4.97 7.59
C ILE A 118 -10.42 4.11 8.10
N GLN A 119 -10.43 2.84 7.75
CA GLN A 119 -9.32 1.93 8.02
C GLN A 119 -8.08 2.39 7.25
N ARG A 120 -6.95 2.49 7.95
CA ARG A 120 -5.63 2.80 7.40
C ARG A 120 -4.77 1.54 7.40
N GLY A 121 -3.71 1.53 6.60
CA GLY A 121 -2.84 0.36 6.42
C GLY A 121 -1.36 0.71 6.27
N LEU A 122 -0.54 -0.28 6.57
CA LEU A 122 0.89 -0.32 6.30
C LEU A 122 1.15 -1.44 5.29
N LEU A 123 1.55 -1.09 4.08
CA LEU A 123 1.96 -2.03 3.05
C LEU A 123 3.48 -2.17 3.08
N GLU A 124 3.97 -3.40 3.23
CA GLU A 124 5.38 -3.77 3.17
C GLU A 124 5.68 -4.48 1.85
N ALA A 125 6.79 -4.15 1.22
CA ALA A 125 7.36 -4.88 0.11
C ALA A 125 8.86 -5.09 0.34
N VAL A 126 9.36 -6.30 0.12
CA VAL A 126 10.80 -6.57 0.02
C VAL A 126 11.18 -6.46 -1.44
N ILE A 127 12.10 -5.57 -1.76
CA ILE A 127 12.50 -5.24 -3.13
C ILE A 127 13.98 -5.57 -3.30
N ASP A 128 14.33 -6.22 -4.40
CA ASP A 128 15.71 -6.50 -4.80
C ASP A 128 16.29 -5.28 -5.52
N ILE A 129 16.88 -4.36 -4.75
CA ILE A 129 17.40 -3.08 -5.28
C ILE A 129 18.88 -3.19 -5.59
N PRO A 130 19.31 -3.01 -6.86
CA PRO A 130 20.71 -3.03 -7.24
C PRO A 130 21.56 -2.04 -6.44
N GLY A 131 22.62 -2.55 -5.81
CA GLY A 131 23.54 -1.76 -4.99
C GLY A 131 23.09 -1.48 -3.55
N LEU A 132 21.85 -1.79 -3.18
CA LEU A 132 21.35 -1.71 -1.81
C LEU A 132 20.98 -3.07 -1.21
N SER A 133 21.18 -4.17 -1.96
CA SER A 133 20.68 -5.51 -1.62
C SER A 133 19.14 -5.50 -1.40
N HIS A 134 18.60 -6.59 -0.87
CA HIS A 134 17.18 -6.63 -0.52
C HIS A 134 16.86 -5.54 0.50
N THR A 135 15.82 -4.76 0.25
CA THR A 135 15.39 -3.64 1.11
C THR A 135 13.89 -3.70 1.33
N ARG A 136 13.46 -3.57 2.59
CA ARG A 136 12.04 -3.43 2.90
C ARG A 136 11.60 -2.01 2.59
N VAL A 137 10.56 -1.86 1.78
CA VAL A 137 9.92 -0.58 1.51
C VAL A 137 8.51 -0.60 2.07
N TYR A 138 8.17 0.42 2.82
CA TYR A 138 6.86 0.57 3.44
C TYR A 138 6.12 1.76 2.85
N SER A 139 4.85 1.55 2.50
CA SER A 139 3.90 2.60 2.15
C SER A 139 2.80 2.69 3.19
N THR A 140 2.60 3.87 3.75
CA THR A 140 1.55 4.10 4.75
C THR A 140 0.76 5.37 4.46
N HIS A 141 -0.45 5.45 5.04
CA HIS A 141 -1.25 6.66 5.10
C HIS A 141 -1.93 6.73 6.47
N LEU A 142 -1.44 7.61 7.34
CA LEU A 142 -1.94 7.74 8.70
C LEU A 142 -3.27 8.48 8.76
N SER A 143 -3.92 8.44 9.92
CA SER A 143 -5.15 9.17 10.15
C SER A 143 -4.96 10.69 10.02
N HIS A 144 -5.83 11.33 9.25
CA HIS A 144 -5.86 12.79 9.11
C HIS A 144 -6.51 13.51 10.31
N ARG A 145 -7.13 12.76 11.26
CA ARG A 145 -7.97 13.33 12.31
C ARG A 145 -7.21 14.14 13.35
N ASN A 146 -6.44 13.45 14.18
CA ASN A 146 -5.77 14.04 15.35
C ASN A 146 -4.59 13.17 15.80
N PRO A 147 -3.70 13.69 16.67
CA PRO A 147 -2.59 12.95 17.25
C PRO A 147 -3.01 11.66 17.95
N GLU A 148 -4.11 11.67 18.72
CA GLU A 148 -4.63 10.53 19.48
C GLU A 148 -4.96 9.34 18.57
N SER A 149 -5.39 9.62 17.33
CA SER A 149 -5.63 8.59 16.31
C SER A 149 -4.32 8.08 15.70
N ARG A 150 -3.28 8.94 15.57
CA ARG A 150 -2.01 8.60 14.93
C ARG A 150 -1.03 7.91 15.87
N PHE A 151 -0.95 8.26 17.13
CA PHE A 151 -0.02 7.62 18.08
C PHE A 151 -0.11 6.10 18.12
N PRO A 152 -1.30 5.46 18.25
CA PRO A 152 -1.40 4.00 18.19
C PRO A 152 -0.95 3.43 16.84
N GLN A 153 -1.20 4.15 15.74
CA GLN A 153 -0.78 3.74 14.40
C GLN A 153 0.75 3.75 14.27
N ILE A 154 1.39 4.83 14.72
CA ILE A 154 2.85 4.98 14.73
C ILE A 154 3.50 3.90 15.59
N GLN A 155 3.01 3.68 16.82
CA GLN A 155 3.52 2.64 17.70
C GLN A 155 3.38 1.24 17.09
N PHE A 156 2.27 0.98 16.41
CA PHE A 156 2.07 -0.28 15.70
C PHE A 156 3.08 -0.44 14.56
N MET A 157 3.29 0.58 13.73
CA MET A 157 4.25 0.56 12.63
C MET A 157 5.67 0.32 13.13
N ILE A 158 6.12 1.05 14.16
CA ILE A 158 7.45 0.88 14.76
C ILE A 158 7.65 -0.58 15.21
N ARG A 159 6.67 -1.15 15.91
CA ARG A 159 6.75 -2.56 16.33
C ARG A 159 6.84 -3.51 15.14
N ARG A 160 5.98 -3.35 14.11
CA ARG A 160 5.99 -4.23 12.93
C ARG A 160 7.31 -4.15 12.17
N ILE A 161 7.83 -2.93 11.96
CA ILE A 161 9.10 -2.70 11.26
C ILE A 161 10.26 -3.36 12.01
N ASN A 162 10.33 -3.20 13.34
CA ASN A 162 11.41 -3.75 14.17
C ASN A 162 11.31 -5.28 14.33
N GLN A 163 10.11 -5.83 14.34
CA GLN A 163 9.89 -7.29 14.48
C GLN A 163 10.07 -8.06 13.17
N ALA A 164 9.88 -7.41 12.02
CA ALA A 164 9.91 -8.06 10.72
C ALA A 164 11.13 -8.97 10.48
N PRO A 165 12.39 -8.57 10.76
CA PRO A 165 13.54 -9.46 10.55
C PRO A 165 13.52 -10.74 11.39
N TYR A 166 12.90 -10.70 12.57
CA TYR A 166 12.78 -11.86 13.46
C TYR A 166 11.63 -12.78 13.06
N GLU A 167 10.56 -12.23 12.48
CA GLU A 167 9.42 -13.01 11.95
C GLU A 167 9.77 -13.70 10.63
N GLN A 168 10.78 -13.19 9.95
CA GLN A 168 11.17 -13.57 8.59
C GLN A 168 10.07 -13.21 7.54
N GLY A 169 10.25 -13.65 6.28
CA GLY A 169 9.43 -13.20 5.16
C GLY A 169 8.07 -13.88 5.02
N ALA A 170 7.67 -14.10 3.78
CA ALA A 170 6.38 -14.72 3.44
C ALA A 170 6.25 -16.14 3.99
N TRP A 171 7.37 -16.85 4.13
CA TRP A 171 7.47 -18.13 4.83
C TRP A 171 8.85 -18.27 5.50
N SER A 172 8.93 -19.15 6.49
CA SER A 172 10.14 -19.41 7.28
C SER A 172 10.24 -20.89 7.63
N GLY A 173 11.45 -21.31 8.04
CA GLY A 173 11.72 -22.71 8.38
C GLY A 173 11.85 -23.61 7.15
N GLU A 174 11.67 -24.92 7.36
CA GLU A 174 11.71 -25.98 6.35
C GLU A 174 10.40 -26.77 6.39
N HIS A 175 9.96 -27.29 5.26
CA HIS A 175 8.81 -28.18 5.17
C HIS A 175 9.20 -29.47 4.45
N THR A 176 8.66 -30.60 4.89
CA THR A 176 8.94 -31.92 4.29
C THR A 176 8.41 -32.06 2.87
N ASP A 177 7.34 -31.35 2.54
CA ASP A 177 6.78 -31.25 1.19
C ASP A 177 7.34 -30.01 0.50
N ALA A 178 8.15 -30.22 -0.54
CA ALA A 178 8.80 -29.16 -1.32
C ALA A 178 7.81 -28.21 -2.02
N GLY A 179 6.56 -28.61 -2.23
CA GLY A 179 5.52 -27.76 -2.80
C GLY A 179 5.14 -26.56 -1.92
N TRP A 180 5.48 -26.58 -0.60
CA TRP A 180 5.27 -25.45 0.30
C TRP A 180 6.43 -24.44 0.33
N THR A 181 7.58 -24.82 -0.22
CA THR A 181 8.81 -24.01 -0.22
C THR A 181 9.38 -23.87 -1.63
N GLU A 182 8.48 -23.66 -2.60
CA GLU A 182 8.87 -23.47 -4.00
C GLU A 182 9.69 -22.19 -4.16
N GLY A 183 10.82 -22.28 -4.86
CA GLY A 183 11.76 -21.19 -5.05
C GLY A 183 12.71 -20.98 -3.88
N GLU A 184 13.37 -19.82 -3.89
CA GLU A 184 14.28 -19.43 -2.81
C GLU A 184 13.52 -18.87 -1.61
N LYS A 185 14.03 -19.11 -0.39
CA LYS A 185 13.47 -18.56 0.84
C LYS A 185 13.42 -17.03 0.75
N PRO A 186 12.23 -16.40 0.89
CA PRO A 186 12.13 -14.95 0.80
C PRO A 186 12.99 -14.25 1.86
N PRO A 187 13.86 -13.31 1.48
CA PRO A 187 14.68 -12.56 2.42
C PRO A 187 13.81 -11.63 3.28
N MET A 188 14.26 -11.36 4.50
CA MET A 188 13.70 -10.31 5.35
C MET A 188 14.85 -9.45 5.91
N PRO A 189 15.29 -8.44 5.16
CA PRO A 189 16.45 -7.64 5.50
C PRO A 189 16.21 -6.72 6.70
N GLN A 190 17.31 -6.29 7.37
CA GLN A 190 17.24 -5.33 8.47
C GLN A 190 16.93 -3.91 7.96
N GLN A 191 17.52 -3.53 6.82
CA GLN A 191 17.33 -2.21 6.25
C GLN A 191 15.92 -2.00 5.73
N PHE A 192 15.43 -0.78 5.89
CA PHE A 192 14.12 -0.40 5.40
C PHE A 192 14.05 1.08 5.00
N ILE A 193 13.04 1.38 4.18
CA ILE A 193 12.62 2.74 3.82
C ILE A 193 11.12 2.83 4.11
N LEU A 194 10.74 3.81 4.92
CA LEU A 194 9.34 4.12 5.20
C LEU A 194 8.95 5.41 4.47
N MET A 195 7.92 5.32 3.64
CA MET A 195 7.36 6.45 2.92
C MET A 195 5.84 6.49 3.09
N GLY A 196 5.24 7.65 2.94
CA GLY A 196 3.79 7.77 3.01
C GLY A 196 3.29 9.16 3.34
N ASP A 197 1.98 9.28 3.46
CA ASP A 197 1.31 10.45 3.98
C ASP A 197 1.13 10.31 5.50
N MET A 198 1.99 10.96 6.25
CA MET A 198 2.00 10.85 7.72
C MET A 198 0.91 11.71 8.39
N ASN A 199 0.31 12.64 7.65
CA ASN A 199 -0.73 13.55 8.15
C ASN A 199 -0.33 14.34 9.41
N PHE A 200 0.97 14.59 9.59
CA PHE A 200 1.51 15.46 10.63
C PHE A 200 2.72 16.27 10.13
N LYS A 201 3.05 17.32 10.86
CA LYS A 201 4.18 18.20 10.54
C LYS A 201 5.41 17.82 11.33
N LEU A 202 6.59 18.28 10.88
CA LEU A 202 7.87 18.04 11.54
C LEU A 202 7.96 18.63 12.96
N ASP A 203 7.17 19.66 13.27
CA ASP A 203 7.07 20.31 14.57
C ASP A 203 5.94 19.76 15.46
N SER A 204 5.28 18.70 15.05
CA SER A 204 4.21 18.08 15.80
C SER A 204 4.72 17.08 16.86
N LYS A 205 3.84 16.69 17.79
CA LYS A 205 4.18 15.73 18.85
C LYS A 205 4.43 14.31 18.33
N GLU A 206 3.99 14.02 17.10
CA GLU A 206 4.15 12.71 16.46
C GLU A 206 5.55 12.53 15.85
N TYR A 207 6.26 13.61 15.55
CA TYR A 207 7.61 13.58 15.01
C TYR A 207 8.64 13.39 16.12
#